data_314c3a42c85f599d8ee5dab845e8a6e2
#
_entry.id   314c3a42c85f599d8ee5dab845e8a6e2
#
_cell.length_a   1.000
_cell.length_b   1.000
_cell.length_c   1.000
_cell.angle_alpha   90.00
_cell.angle_beta   90.00
_cell.angle_gamma   90.00
#
_symmetry.space_group_name_H-M   'P 1'
#
loop_
_entity.id
_entity.type
_entity.pdbx_description
1 polymer ?
#
loop_
_entity_poly.entity_id
_entity_poly.type
_entity_poly.pdbx_seq_one_letter_code
_entity_poly.pdbx_strand_id
1 'polypeptide(L)'
;MLNSKPNNSNYNQGNYIPKNKDKVIKLNTQGGVYFRSSWEKKIMTWLDLNEKITKWGAECMKIPYQMTHFDNGDTKVKEHCYYPDFYYEMRNSEGVLKQVVVEVKPFKEYKMVQDLNEGNLVVPETGMKKLKNFEYDLKMAYKNKNKWETMINWCNMKGYEFIIITEQHLKKFNL
;
A
#
# COMPACT_ATOMS: atom_id res chain seq x y z
N MET A 1 -41.97 3.50 1.06
CA MET A 1 -40.91 3.91 0.12
C MET A 1 -39.70 4.33 0.94
N LEU A 2 -38.69 3.48 1.02
CA LEU A 2 -37.45 3.73 1.77
C LEU A 2 -36.49 4.45 0.84
N ASN A 3 -36.27 5.75 1.08
CA ASN A 3 -35.23 6.54 0.41
C ASN A 3 -33.85 6.03 0.82
N SER A 4 -33.23 5.19 0.00
CA SER A 4 -31.83 4.86 0.11
C SER A 4 -31.02 6.11 -0.27
N LYS A 5 -30.30 6.69 0.71
CA LYS A 5 -29.31 7.74 0.44
C LYS A 5 -28.24 7.17 -0.49
N PRO A 6 -27.80 7.90 -1.52
CA PRO A 6 -26.71 7.45 -2.36
C PRO A 6 -25.42 7.36 -1.53
N ASN A 7 -24.84 6.17 -1.49
CA ASN A 7 -23.51 5.94 -0.93
C ASN A 7 -22.48 6.67 -1.83
N ASN A 8 -22.11 7.89 -1.46
CA ASN A 8 -21.00 8.62 -2.06
C ASN A 8 -19.67 8.07 -1.54
N SER A 9 -19.36 6.81 -1.82
CA SER A 9 -18.00 6.32 -1.71
C SER A 9 -17.31 6.53 -3.07
N ASN A 10 -16.47 7.53 -3.18
CA ASN A 10 -15.59 7.79 -4.34
C ASN A 10 -14.51 6.71 -4.54
N TYR A 11 -14.71 5.51 -4.02
CA TYR A 11 -13.83 4.37 -4.24
C TYR A 11 -14.27 3.63 -5.50
N ASN A 12 -13.59 3.95 -6.60
CA ASN A 12 -13.76 3.22 -7.85
C ASN A 12 -13.03 1.85 -7.68
N GLN A 13 -13.78 0.83 -7.30
CA GLN A 13 -13.27 -0.55 -7.15
C GLN A 13 -13.84 -1.44 -8.25
N GLY A 14 -13.12 -2.50 -8.60
CA GLY A 14 -13.57 -3.40 -9.66
C GLY A 14 -12.54 -4.46 -10.03
N ASN A 15 -12.77 -5.08 -11.18
CA ASN A 15 -11.91 -6.13 -11.71
C ASN A 15 -11.14 -5.60 -12.93
N TYR A 16 -9.81 -5.59 -12.86
CA TYR A 16 -8.94 -5.25 -13.98
C TYR A 16 -8.66 -6.51 -14.79
N ILE A 17 -8.97 -6.50 -16.08
CA ILE A 17 -8.66 -7.60 -17.00
C ILE A 17 -7.36 -7.28 -17.72
N PRO A 18 -6.24 -7.98 -17.39
CA PRO A 18 -4.95 -7.73 -18.02
C PRO A 18 -4.97 -8.09 -19.51
N LYS A 19 -4.25 -7.30 -20.31
CA LYS A 19 -3.96 -7.64 -21.71
C LYS A 19 -2.89 -8.73 -21.81
N ASN A 20 -1.89 -8.67 -20.91
CA ASN A 20 -0.75 -9.61 -20.87
C ASN A 20 -0.90 -10.53 -19.65
N LYS A 21 -1.83 -11.50 -19.73
CA LYS A 21 -2.17 -12.39 -18.61
C LYS A 21 -1.00 -13.27 -18.15
N ASP A 22 -0.08 -13.60 -19.03
CA ASP A 22 1.14 -14.35 -18.79
C ASP A 22 2.13 -13.66 -17.85
N LYS A 23 2.06 -12.32 -17.73
CA LYS A 23 2.82 -11.56 -16.76
C LYS A 23 2.22 -11.60 -15.34
N VAL A 24 0.95 -11.98 -15.18
CA VAL A 24 0.25 -11.89 -13.90
C VAL A 24 0.49 -13.13 -13.06
N ILE A 25 0.98 -12.96 -11.84
CA ILE A 25 1.30 -14.06 -10.91
C ILE A 25 0.04 -14.82 -10.50
N LYS A 26 -1.07 -14.10 -10.27
CA LYS A 26 -2.33 -14.71 -9.84
C LYS A 26 -3.52 -13.94 -10.41
N LEU A 27 -4.32 -14.64 -11.18
CA LEU A 27 -5.62 -14.18 -11.64
C LEU A 27 -6.73 -14.74 -10.75
N ASN A 28 -7.82 -13.98 -10.60
CA ASN A 28 -9.04 -14.47 -9.96
C ASN A 28 -9.85 -15.38 -10.92
N THR A 29 -10.96 -15.93 -10.43
CA THR A 29 -11.84 -16.85 -11.20
C THR A 29 -12.45 -16.21 -12.46
N GLN A 30 -12.47 -14.87 -12.54
CA GLN A 30 -12.97 -14.11 -13.69
C GLN A 30 -11.84 -13.74 -14.67
N GLY A 31 -10.62 -14.25 -14.44
CA GLY A 31 -9.46 -13.97 -15.29
C GLY A 31 -8.90 -12.54 -15.16
N GLY A 32 -9.16 -11.89 -14.03
CA GLY A 32 -8.71 -10.53 -13.74
C GLY A 32 -8.03 -10.39 -12.38
N VAL A 33 -7.74 -9.15 -12.01
CA VAL A 33 -7.16 -8.75 -10.71
C VAL A 33 -8.05 -7.70 -10.08
N TYR A 34 -8.45 -7.90 -8.83
CA TYR A 34 -9.32 -6.97 -8.13
C TYR A 34 -8.54 -5.72 -7.68
N PHE A 35 -9.11 -4.53 -7.88
CA PHE A 35 -8.59 -3.26 -7.38
C PHE A 35 -9.61 -2.58 -6.46
N ARG A 36 -9.12 -1.89 -5.43
CA ARG A 36 -9.93 -1.16 -4.43
C ARG A 36 -9.91 0.34 -4.63
N SER A 37 -9.07 0.84 -5.53
CA SER A 37 -8.94 2.27 -5.81
C SER A 37 -8.61 2.53 -7.28
N SER A 38 -8.92 3.74 -7.75
CA SER A 38 -8.50 4.20 -9.09
C SER A 38 -6.98 4.26 -9.24
N TRP A 39 -6.24 4.47 -8.14
CA TRP A 39 -4.78 4.47 -8.14
C TRP A 39 -4.21 3.09 -8.40
N GLU A 40 -4.72 2.08 -7.70
CA GLU A 40 -4.35 0.68 -7.96
C GLU A 40 -4.64 0.29 -9.41
N LYS A 41 -5.80 0.66 -9.97
CA LYS A 41 -6.14 0.40 -11.38
C LYS A 41 -5.11 1.02 -12.34
N LYS A 42 -4.68 2.25 -12.08
CA LYS A 42 -3.65 2.93 -12.89
C LYS A 42 -2.32 2.20 -12.83
N ILE A 43 -1.89 1.79 -11.62
CA ILE A 43 -0.66 1.03 -11.41
C ILE A 43 -0.74 -0.32 -12.13
N MET A 44 -1.86 -1.06 -12.01
CA MET A 44 -2.07 -2.32 -12.73
C MET A 44 -1.97 -2.12 -14.25
N THR A 45 -2.56 -1.03 -14.77
CA THR A 45 -2.48 -0.71 -16.20
C THR A 45 -1.03 -0.48 -16.63
N TRP A 46 -0.27 0.25 -15.83
CA TRP A 46 1.14 0.50 -16.09
C TRP A 46 1.98 -0.78 -16.02
N LEU A 47 1.78 -1.61 -15.00
CA LEU A 47 2.47 -2.89 -14.82
C LEU A 47 2.20 -3.86 -15.99
N ASP A 48 0.97 -3.91 -16.44
CA ASP A 48 0.54 -4.78 -17.54
C ASP A 48 1.12 -4.35 -18.89
N LEU A 49 1.08 -3.04 -19.18
CA LEU A 49 1.46 -2.50 -20.50
C LEU A 49 2.95 -2.18 -20.65
N ASN A 50 3.69 -2.09 -19.55
CA ASN A 50 5.12 -1.79 -19.61
C ASN A 50 5.93 -3.02 -20.04
N GLU A 51 6.63 -2.92 -21.16
CA GLU A 51 7.42 -4.01 -21.75
C GLU A 51 8.60 -4.45 -20.85
N LYS A 52 9.12 -3.56 -20.01
CA LYS A 52 10.20 -3.89 -19.07
C LYS A 52 9.73 -4.75 -17.90
N ILE A 53 8.41 -4.78 -17.63
CA ILE A 53 7.82 -5.62 -16.58
C ILE A 53 7.65 -7.03 -17.12
N THR A 54 8.29 -7.97 -16.46
CA THR A 54 8.24 -9.40 -16.82
C THR A 54 7.18 -10.16 -16.05
N LYS A 55 6.96 -9.78 -14.78
CA LYS A 55 5.92 -10.35 -13.91
C LYS A 55 5.38 -9.32 -12.95
N TRP A 56 4.11 -9.46 -12.55
CA TRP A 56 3.51 -8.65 -11.50
C TRP A 56 2.34 -9.36 -10.82
N GLY A 57 1.99 -8.92 -9.62
CA GLY A 57 0.82 -9.41 -8.89
C GLY A 57 0.34 -8.39 -7.86
N ALA A 58 -0.96 -8.40 -7.58
CA ALA A 58 -1.56 -7.64 -6.48
C ALA A 58 -1.81 -8.55 -5.28
N GLU A 59 -1.50 -8.07 -4.08
CA GLU A 59 -1.68 -8.80 -2.80
C GLU A 59 -1.18 -10.27 -2.86
N CYS A 60 -0.16 -10.52 -3.68
CA CYS A 60 0.34 -11.88 -3.94
C CYS A 60 1.37 -12.38 -2.90
N MET A 61 1.74 -11.54 -1.94
CA MET A 61 2.71 -11.85 -0.88
C MET A 61 2.03 -11.76 0.48
N LYS A 62 2.44 -12.64 1.41
CA LYS A 62 1.97 -12.66 2.78
C LYS A 62 3.17 -12.60 3.71
N ILE A 63 3.36 -11.48 4.40
CA ILE A 63 4.51 -11.23 5.26
C ILE A 63 4.04 -11.16 6.72
N PRO A 64 4.47 -12.09 7.58
CA PRO A 64 4.15 -12.02 9.00
C PRO A 64 4.89 -10.85 9.66
N TYR A 65 4.22 -10.13 10.54
CA TYR A 65 4.82 -9.10 11.38
C TYR A 65 4.20 -9.11 12.78
N GLN A 66 4.96 -8.61 13.74
CA GLN A 66 4.49 -8.49 15.12
C GLN A 66 4.10 -7.04 15.41
N MET A 67 3.03 -6.87 16.16
CA MET A 67 2.58 -5.58 16.63
C MET A 67 2.27 -5.62 18.11
N THR A 68 2.81 -4.65 18.83
CA THR A 68 2.55 -4.47 20.26
C THR A 68 1.21 -3.75 20.44
N HIS A 69 0.34 -4.34 21.22
CA HIS A 69 -0.94 -3.77 21.64
C HIS A 69 -0.89 -3.44 23.12
N PHE A 70 -1.34 -2.24 23.47
CA PHE A 70 -1.55 -1.82 24.85
C PHE A 70 -3.04 -2.01 25.20
N ASP A 71 -3.32 -2.84 26.18
CA ASP A 71 -4.69 -3.15 26.60
C ASP A 71 -4.74 -3.17 28.14
N ASN A 72 -5.50 -2.25 28.74
CA ASN A 72 -5.70 -2.12 30.18
C ASN A 72 -4.40 -2.12 31.04
N GLY A 73 -3.34 -1.49 30.54
CA GLY A 73 -2.04 -1.42 31.22
C GLY A 73 -1.10 -2.60 30.92
N ASP A 74 -1.60 -3.62 30.23
CA ASP A 74 -0.80 -4.76 29.78
C ASP A 74 -0.28 -4.56 28.36
N THR A 75 0.92 -5.07 28.11
CA THR A 75 1.53 -5.07 26.77
C THR A 75 1.42 -6.48 26.18
N LYS A 76 0.72 -6.61 25.05
CA LYS A 76 0.57 -7.89 24.34
C LYS A 76 1.15 -7.77 22.93
N VAL A 77 2.04 -8.69 22.57
CA VAL A 77 2.55 -8.83 21.21
C VAL A 77 1.62 -9.77 20.44
N LYS A 78 1.09 -9.32 19.30
CA LYS A 78 0.25 -10.14 18.41
C LYS A 78 0.89 -10.26 17.05
N GLU A 79 0.78 -11.45 16.48
CA GLU A 79 1.17 -11.70 15.09
C GLU A 79 0.07 -11.26 14.14
N HIS A 80 0.48 -10.59 13.08
CA HIS A 80 -0.36 -10.10 11.98
C HIS A 80 0.25 -10.50 10.65
N CYS A 81 -0.55 -10.46 9.59
CA CYS A 81 -0.06 -10.62 8.24
C CYS A 81 -0.20 -9.31 7.48
N TYR A 82 0.86 -8.95 6.79
CA TYR A 82 0.89 -7.83 5.87
C TYR A 82 0.86 -8.34 4.43
N TYR A 83 -0.01 -7.74 3.63
CA TYR A 83 -0.16 -7.99 2.21
C TYR A 83 0.16 -6.68 1.50
N PRO A 84 1.37 -6.51 0.93
CA PRO A 84 1.68 -5.32 0.14
C PRO A 84 0.81 -5.26 -1.11
N ASP A 85 0.50 -4.04 -1.57
CA ASP A 85 -0.46 -3.85 -2.66
C ASP A 85 0.01 -4.49 -3.97
N PHE A 86 1.31 -4.36 -4.31
CA PHE A 86 1.86 -4.98 -5.51
C PHE A 86 3.26 -5.56 -5.30
N TYR A 87 3.58 -6.50 -6.16
CA TYR A 87 4.92 -6.97 -6.45
C TYR A 87 5.11 -6.99 -7.95
N TYR A 88 6.32 -6.62 -8.42
CA TYR A 88 6.67 -6.80 -9.81
C TYR A 88 8.15 -7.10 -10.02
N GLU A 89 8.44 -7.70 -11.17
CA GLU A 89 9.77 -7.96 -11.68
C GLU A 89 9.99 -7.12 -12.93
N MET A 90 11.13 -6.44 -13.01
CA MET A 90 11.49 -5.67 -14.18
C MET A 90 12.96 -5.89 -14.54
N ARG A 91 13.27 -5.80 -15.85
CA ARG A 91 14.65 -5.75 -16.31
C ARG A 91 15.10 -4.30 -16.45
N ASN A 92 16.26 -3.98 -15.87
CA ASN A 92 16.89 -2.67 -16.08
C ASN A 92 17.55 -2.60 -17.50
N SER A 93 18.16 -1.47 -17.83
CA SER A 93 18.85 -1.26 -19.11
C SER A 93 20.02 -2.23 -19.37
N GLU A 94 20.58 -2.81 -18.31
CA GLU A 94 21.68 -3.78 -18.35
C GLU A 94 21.17 -5.25 -18.39
N GLY A 95 19.85 -5.44 -18.46
CA GLY A 95 19.20 -6.76 -18.45
C GLY A 95 19.11 -7.42 -17.08
N VAL A 96 19.56 -6.76 -16.01
CA VAL A 96 19.50 -7.27 -14.64
C VAL A 96 18.05 -7.24 -14.15
N LEU A 97 17.61 -8.37 -13.59
CA LEU A 97 16.27 -8.50 -13.00
C LEU A 97 16.22 -7.77 -11.65
N LYS A 98 15.32 -6.81 -11.53
CA LYS A 98 14.95 -6.16 -10.27
C LYS A 98 13.59 -6.64 -9.82
N GLN A 99 13.45 -6.86 -8.52
CA GLN A 99 12.23 -7.30 -7.86
C GLN A 99 11.79 -6.20 -6.89
N VAL A 100 10.57 -5.71 -7.08
CA VAL A 100 10.07 -4.53 -6.37
C VAL A 100 8.76 -4.86 -5.69
N VAL A 101 8.67 -4.52 -4.41
CA VAL A 101 7.44 -4.58 -3.61
C VAL A 101 6.90 -3.16 -3.45
N VAL A 102 5.60 -2.99 -3.65
CA VAL A 102 4.96 -1.68 -3.67
C VAL A 102 3.84 -1.60 -2.65
N GLU A 103 3.81 -0.51 -1.91
CA GLU A 103 2.67 -0.07 -1.11
C GLU A 103 2.11 1.22 -1.68
N VAL A 104 0.79 1.34 -1.77
CA VAL A 104 0.10 2.54 -2.26
C VAL A 104 -0.56 3.26 -1.10
N LYS A 105 -0.19 4.50 -0.85
CA LYS A 105 -0.72 5.28 0.27
C LYS A 105 -1.00 6.73 -0.12
N PRO A 106 -2.04 7.35 0.47
CA PRO A 106 -2.18 8.80 0.41
C PRO A 106 -0.93 9.49 0.95
N PHE A 107 -0.49 10.57 0.30
CA PHE A 107 0.68 11.33 0.75
C PHE A 107 0.54 11.79 2.21
N LYS A 108 -0.66 12.13 2.66
CA LYS A 108 -0.93 12.48 4.06
C LYS A 108 -0.50 11.37 5.03
N GLU A 109 -0.84 10.10 4.72
CA GLU A 109 -0.46 8.96 5.58
C GLU A 109 1.05 8.71 5.54
N TYR A 110 1.65 8.80 4.35
CA TYR A 110 3.10 8.69 4.18
C TYR A 110 3.85 9.77 4.96
N LYS A 111 3.42 11.04 4.81
CA LYS A 111 4.02 12.19 5.52
C LYS A 111 3.90 12.04 7.04
N MET A 112 2.77 11.56 7.55
CA MET A 112 2.56 11.35 8.98
C MET A 112 3.56 10.33 9.56
N VAL A 113 3.92 9.28 8.81
CA VAL A 113 4.95 8.33 9.23
C VAL A 113 6.34 8.96 9.18
N GLN A 114 6.63 9.78 8.17
CA GLN A 114 7.89 10.54 8.13
C GLN A 114 8.02 11.48 9.33
N ASP A 115 6.99 12.29 9.60
CA ASP A 115 6.98 13.22 10.72
C ASP A 115 7.13 12.51 12.07
N LEU A 116 6.52 11.31 12.21
CA LEU A 116 6.71 10.44 13.38
C LEU A 116 8.16 10.01 13.53
N ASN A 117 8.83 9.61 12.45
CA ASN A 117 10.23 9.14 12.48
C ASN A 117 11.22 10.28 12.77
N GLU A 118 10.93 11.47 12.28
CA GLU A 118 11.78 12.66 12.42
C GLU A 118 11.50 13.45 13.72
N GLY A 119 10.46 13.09 14.47
CA GLY A 119 10.02 13.84 15.65
C GLY A 119 9.36 15.16 15.34
N ASN A 120 8.86 15.35 14.11
CA ASN A 120 8.27 16.60 13.60
C ASN A 120 6.74 16.64 13.75
N LEU A 121 6.17 15.82 14.62
CA LEU A 121 4.73 15.77 14.83
C LEU A 121 4.22 17.07 15.47
N VAL A 122 3.24 17.70 14.84
CA VAL A 122 2.55 18.87 15.38
C VAL A 122 1.19 18.45 15.93
N VAL A 123 1.05 18.52 17.25
CA VAL A 123 -0.22 18.23 17.93
C VAL A 123 -1.14 19.44 17.78
N PRO A 124 -2.41 19.28 17.38
CA PRO A 124 -3.36 20.37 17.30
C PRO A 124 -3.60 21.02 18.69
N GLU A 125 -3.40 22.32 18.79
CA GLU A 125 -3.54 23.05 20.06
C GLU A 125 -4.98 23.13 20.58
N THR A 126 -5.99 23.12 19.70
CA THR A 126 -7.40 23.32 20.06
C THR A 126 -8.35 22.49 19.20
N GLY A 127 -9.49 22.13 19.81
CA GLY A 127 -10.62 21.48 19.15
C GLY A 127 -10.66 19.96 19.32
N MET A 128 -11.63 19.46 20.13
CA MET A 128 -11.79 18.01 20.42
C MET A 128 -11.85 17.13 19.17
N LYS A 129 -12.49 17.62 18.10
CA LYS A 129 -12.58 16.86 16.83
C LYS A 129 -11.21 16.75 16.14
N LYS A 130 -10.40 17.82 16.17
CA LYS A 130 -9.05 17.81 15.59
C LYS A 130 -8.12 16.89 16.37
N LEU A 131 -8.20 16.88 17.71
CA LEU A 131 -7.43 15.98 18.56
C LEU A 131 -7.77 14.52 18.30
N LYS A 132 -9.07 14.16 18.24
CA LYS A 132 -9.50 12.78 17.93
C LYS A 132 -9.04 12.32 16.55
N ASN A 133 -9.09 13.19 15.55
CA ASN A 133 -8.58 12.87 14.20
C ASN A 133 -7.06 12.68 14.23
N PHE A 134 -6.33 13.52 14.95
CA PHE A 134 -4.88 13.40 15.10
C PHE A 134 -4.49 12.09 15.82
N GLU A 135 -5.18 11.73 16.90
CA GLU A 135 -4.98 10.45 17.61
C GLU A 135 -5.20 9.24 16.68
N TYR A 136 -6.26 9.29 15.88
CA TYR A 136 -6.52 8.25 14.87
C TYR A 136 -5.42 8.18 13.82
N ASP A 137 -5.04 9.33 13.23
CA ASP A 137 -3.97 9.42 12.23
C ASP A 137 -2.64 8.93 12.80
N LEU A 138 -2.32 9.28 14.05
CA LEU A 138 -1.13 8.84 14.77
C LEU A 138 -1.11 7.32 14.98
N LYS A 139 -2.23 6.75 15.42
CA LYS A 139 -2.38 5.28 15.54
C LYS A 139 -2.16 4.56 14.21
N MET A 140 -2.70 5.13 13.13
CA MET A 140 -2.50 4.58 11.78
C MET A 140 -1.05 4.72 11.32
N ALA A 141 -0.38 5.83 11.65
CA ALA A 141 1.03 6.04 11.36
C ALA A 141 1.93 5.01 12.06
N TYR A 142 1.72 4.73 13.34
CA TYR A 142 2.45 3.67 14.05
C TYR A 142 2.24 2.29 13.41
N LYS A 143 1.01 1.97 13.01
CA LYS A 143 0.70 0.71 12.33
C LYS A 143 1.41 0.62 10.97
N ASN A 144 1.39 1.69 10.17
CA ASN A 144 2.06 1.75 8.88
C ASN A 144 3.58 1.67 9.05
N LYS A 145 4.15 2.40 10.03
CA LYS A 145 5.58 2.33 10.37
C LYS A 145 6.02 0.88 10.62
N ASN A 146 5.36 0.16 11.52
CA ASN A 146 5.68 -1.25 11.81
C ASN A 146 5.64 -2.15 10.57
N LYS A 147 4.62 -1.98 9.73
CA LYS A 147 4.49 -2.74 8.47
C LYS A 147 5.64 -2.44 7.52
N TRP A 148 5.98 -1.16 7.34
CA TRP A 148 7.00 -0.73 6.40
C TRP A 148 8.39 -1.11 6.86
N GLU A 149 8.72 -0.97 8.14
CA GLU A 149 9.99 -1.44 8.72
C GLU A 149 10.15 -2.95 8.54
N THR A 150 9.10 -3.72 8.81
CA THR A 150 9.11 -5.17 8.56
C THR A 150 9.35 -5.48 7.08
N MET A 151 8.67 -4.75 6.18
CA MET A 151 8.81 -4.94 4.75
C MET A 151 10.20 -4.54 4.25
N ILE A 152 10.76 -3.42 4.71
CA ILE A 152 12.11 -2.98 4.38
C ILE A 152 13.11 -4.07 4.77
N ASN A 153 13.03 -4.57 6.00
CA ASN A 153 13.93 -5.63 6.49
C ASN A 153 13.77 -6.92 5.68
N TRP A 154 12.54 -7.31 5.40
CA TRP A 154 12.27 -8.50 4.58
C TRP A 154 12.80 -8.35 3.15
N CYS A 155 12.58 -7.20 2.52
CA CYS A 155 13.09 -6.90 1.19
C CYS A 155 14.61 -6.90 1.16
N ASN A 156 15.28 -6.29 2.15
CA ASN A 156 16.74 -6.29 2.26
C ASN A 156 17.31 -7.71 2.36
N MET A 157 16.69 -8.60 3.14
CA MET A 157 17.10 -10.01 3.24
C MET A 157 16.93 -10.77 1.91
N LYS A 158 15.98 -10.37 1.08
CA LYS A 158 15.69 -11.03 -0.21
C LYS A 158 16.40 -10.38 -1.40
N GLY A 159 17.05 -9.23 -1.22
CA GLY A 159 17.61 -8.43 -2.30
C GLY A 159 16.53 -7.74 -3.15
N TYR A 160 15.35 -7.47 -2.57
CA TYR A 160 14.24 -6.78 -3.22
C TYR A 160 14.26 -5.29 -2.87
N GLU A 161 13.64 -4.48 -3.70
CA GLU A 161 13.38 -3.06 -3.45
C GLU A 161 11.98 -2.89 -2.87
N PHE A 162 11.81 -2.04 -1.84
CA PHE A 162 10.50 -1.64 -1.33
C PHE A 162 10.25 -0.17 -1.61
N ILE A 163 9.12 0.14 -2.23
CA ILE A 163 8.73 1.51 -2.57
C ILE A 163 7.31 1.82 -2.11
N ILE A 164 7.09 3.07 -1.70
CA ILE A 164 5.76 3.58 -1.36
C ILE A 164 5.35 4.58 -2.44
N ILE A 165 4.22 4.31 -3.10
CA ILE A 165 3.65 5.16 -4.15
C ILE A 165 2.52 6.00 -3.55
N THR A 166 2.59 7.31 -3.77
CA THR A 166 1.54 8.26 -3.38
C THR A 166 0.95 8.94 -4.63
N GLU A 167 -0.14 9.71 -4.47
CA GLU A 167 -0.72 10.49 -5.56
C GLU A 167 0.27 11.47 -6.21
N GLN A 168 1.31 11.90 -5.47
CA GLN A 168 2.35 12.78 -6.02
C GLN A 168 3.21 12.06 -7.07
N HIS A 169 3.51 10.77 -6.82
CA HIS A 169 4.22 9.93 -7.77
C HIS A 169 3.35 9.63 -9.00
N LEU A 170 2.06 9.32 -8.81
CA LEU A 170 1.15 9.05 -9.91
C LEU A 170 1.02 10.26 -10.86
N LYS A 171 0.93 11.49 -10.31
CA LYS A 171 0.93 12.73 -11.10
C LYS A 171 2.22 12.92 -11.89
N LYS A 172 3.37 12.64 -11.27
CA LYS A 172 4.69 12.81 -11.90
C LYS A 172 4.92 11.86 -13.07
N PHE A 173 4.35 10.66 -13.03
CA PHE A 173 4.47 9.64 -14.07
C PHE A 173 3.31 9.64 -15.07
N ASN A 174 2.40 10.62 -15.01
CA ASN A 174 1.18 10.68 -15.84
C ASN A 174 0.32 9.39 -15.74
N LEU A 175 0.28 8.79 -14.55
CA LEU A 175 -0.52 7.63 -14.23
C LEU A 175 -1.89 8.01 -13.62
#